data_48bd76dbd51ddba2b789bd6517de97a3
#
_entry.id   48bd76dbd51ddba2b789bd6517de97a3
#
_cell.length_a   1.000
_cell.length_b   1.000
_cell.length_c   1.000
_cell.angle_alpha   90.00
_cell.angle_beta   90.00
_cell.angle_gamma   90.00
#
_symmetry.space_group_name_H-M   'P 1'
#
loop_
_entity.id
_entity.type
_entity.pdbx_description
1 polymer ?
#
loop_
_entity_poly.entity_id
_entity_poly.type
_entity_poly.pdbx_seq_one_letter_code
_entity_poly.pdbx_strand_id
1 'polypeptide(L)'
;MSRNLTPEPVATGSAETRIGQLRWREYGGLREVAGDKTLLFVHGLLTNSDVWGEVVQNLSQDFRCITLDIPLGSHAIPAREDASLTVAELAQAVNEAAEQLCPHGFTLIGSDTGGVVSQLAAVQEPAGLKRLVLLSCDTEKNFLPLPLRYLQYVAYIPGTMQALRAALHLGWVRRLPIAFGWLVKRELDAAEWNSIIAPLKNAGVRRDLAKVLKGISTKYTVQSARDLERFEHPTLFLWADTTKLFPIENARRLATRMPDAHVVPVPESYAFSQLDQPEFVANALRKELAG
;
A
#
# COMPACT_ATOMS: atom_id res chain seq x y z
N MET A 1 -1.78 26.66 8.04
CA MET A 1 -0.67 26.47 7.09
C MET A 1 -0.93 25.15 6.38
N SER A 2 -1.10 25.18 5.04
CA SER A 2 -1.20 23.96 4.24
C SER A 2 0.13 23.21 4.37
N ARG A 3 0.11 21.99 4.88
CA ARG A 3 1.28 21.12 4.83
C ARG A 3 1.46 20.70 3.38
N ASN A 4 2.49 21.17 2.69
CA ASN A 4 2.93 20.58 1.43
C ASN A 4 3.60 19.24 1.79
N LEU A 5 2.82 18.18 1.80
CA LEU A 5 3.14 16.92 2.47
C LEU A 5 3.90 15.92 1.60
N THR A 6 4.01 16.19 0.32
CA THR A 6 4.78 15.33 -0.60
C THR A 6 5.95 16.13 -1.13
N PRO A 7 7.20 15.70 -0.89
CA PRO A 7 8.37 16.37 -1.47
C PRO A 7 8.31 16.30 -3.00
N GLU A 8 9.01 17.22 -3.67
CA GLU A 8 9.17 17.16 -5.12
C GLU A 8 9.97 15.89 -5.48
N PRO A 9 9.46 15.03 -6.37
CA PRO A 9 10.19 13.86 -6.82
C PRO A 9 11.39 14.27 -7.67
N VAL A 10 12.53 13.59 -7.50
CA VAL A 10 13.72 13.78 -8.33
C VAL A 10 13.58 13.13 -9.71
N ALA A 11 12.70 12.14 -9.85
CA ALA A 11 12.31 11.53 -11.11
C ALA A 11 10.88 10.98 -11.03
N THR A 12 10.22 10.97 -12.18
CA THR A 12 8.88 10.37 -12.36
C THR A 12 8.82 9.63 -13.68
N GLY A 13 7.98 8.61 -13.77
CA GLY A 13 7.78 7.88 -15.01
C GLY A 13 6.68 6.83 -14.89
N SER A 14 6.66 5.92 -15.84
CA SER A 14 5.82 4.72 -15.79
C SER A 14 6.64 3.47 -16.06
N ALA A 15 6.31 2.37 -15.39
CA ALA A 15 6.83 1.04 -15.63
C ALA A 15 5.80 0.24 -16.43
N GLU A 16 6.23 -0.41 -17.50
CA GLU A 16 5.37 -1.29 -18.30
C GLU A 16 5.19 -2.62 -17.59
N THR A 17 3.94 -3.02 -17.41
CA THR A 17 3.59 -4.26 -16.73
C THR A 17 2.49 -5.02 -17.46
N ARG A 18 2.24 -6.26 -17.08
CA ARG A 18 1.15 -7.10 -17.61
C ARG A 18 -0.24 -6.48 -17.52
N ILE A 19 -0.47 -5.58 -16.56
CA ILE A 19 -1.76 -4.90 -16.37
C ILE A 19 -1.82 -3.51 -17.04
N GLY A 20 -0.72 -3.05 -17.62
CA GLY A 20 -0.53 -1.72 -18.20
C GLY A 20 0.54 -0.93 -17.47
N GLN A 21 0.55 0.37 -17.67
CA GLN A 21 1.54 1.26 -17.09
C GLN A 21 1.25 1.55 -15.61
N LEU A 22 2.26 1.37 -14.76
CA LEU A 22 2.24 1.82 -13.38
C LEU A 22 3.06 3.11 -13.25
N ARG A 23 2.44 4.21 -12.83
CA ARG A 23 3.18 5.43 -12.52
C ARG A 23 4.05 5.21 -11.29
N TRP A 24 5.27 5.74 -11.35
CA TRP A 24 6.17 5.77 -10.20
C TRP A 24 6.73 7.17 -9.98
N ARG A 25 7.14 7.43 -8.75
CA ARG A 25 7.87 8.63 -8.35
C ARG A 25 9.06 8.23 -7.51
N GLU A 26 10.21 8.85 -7.77
CA GLU A 26 11.46 8.62 -7.05
C GLU A 26 11.82 9.86 -6.24
N TYR A 27 12.30 9.63 -5.04
CA TYR A 27 12.73 10.64 -4.10
C TYR A 27 14.09 10.25 -3.54
N GLY A 28 14.93 11.26 -3.24
CA GLY A 28 16.32 11.05 -2.82
C GLY A 28 17.27 10.96 -4.01
N GLY A 29 18.37 11.71 -3.95
CA GLY A 29 19.33 11.83 -5.06
C GLY A 29 20.32 10.68 -5.23
N LEU A 30 20.10 9.57 -4.55
CA LEU A 30 21.03 8.43 -4.47
C LEU A 30 20.78 7.44 -5.62
N ARG A 31 21.17 7.77 -6.85
CA ARG A 31 20.92 6.94 -8.05
C ARG A 31 21.73 5.64 -8.12
N GLU A 32 22.89 5.58 -7.48
CA GLU A 32 23.79 4.41 -7.44
C GLU A 32 23.90 3.86 -6.00
N VAL A 33 22.76 3.46 -5.42
CA VAL A 33 22.78 2.95 -4.05
C VAL A 33 22.70 1.43 -4.07
N ALA A 34 23.38 0.82 -3.10
CA ALA A 34 23.22 -0.59 -2.80
C ALA A 34 21.75 -0.95 -2.58
N GLY A 35 21.33 -2.14 -2.98
CA GLY A 35 19.93 -2.55 -2.97
C GLY A 35 19.25 -2.52 -1.61
N ASP A 36 20.03 -2.60 -0.53
CA ASP A 36 19.57 -2.43 0.86
C ASP A 36 19.09 -1.00 1.18
N LYS A 37 19.48 0.01 0.38
CA LYS A 37 19.05 1.40 0.51
C LYS A 37 17.93 1.84 -0.45
N THR A 38 17.40 0.93 -1.26
CA THR A 38 16.27 1.22 -2.14
C THR A 38 14.98 0.72 -1.50
N LEU A 39 14.01 1.61 -1.36
CA LEU A 39 12.70 1.35 -0.75
C LEU A 39 11.60 1.47 -1.81
N LEU A 40 10.81 0.41 -1.99
CA LEU A 40 9.69 0.36 -2.92
C LEU A 40 8.38 0.33 -2.14
N PHE A 41 7.56 1.38 -2.29
CA PHE A 41 6.34 1.59 -1.51
C PHE A 41 5.08 1.28 -2.31
N VAL A 42 4.18 0.51 -1.71
CA VAL A 42 2.90 0.08 -2.28
C VAL A 42 1.76 0.54 -1.37
N HIS A 43 0.88 1.38 -1.89
CA HIS A 43 -0.25 1.98 -1.16
C HIS A 43 -1.48 1.07 -1.06
N GLY A 44 -2.46 1.45 -0.23
CA GLY A 44 -3.69 0.71 0.01
C GLY A 44 -4.87 1.04 -0.90
N LEU A 45 -6.01 0.39 -0.62
CA LEU A 45 -7.26 0.57 -1.37
C LEU A 45 -7.79 2.00 -1.21
N LEU A 46 -8.33 2.57 -2.31
CA LEU A 46 -8.86 3.94 -2.37
C LEU A 46 -7.84 5.01 -1.94
N THR A 47 -6.56 4.71 -2.05
CA THR A 47 -5.47 5.67 -1.89
C THR A 47 -4.53 5.64 -3.09
N ASN A 48 -3.51 6.44 -3.09
CA ASN A 48 -2.44 6.47 -4.08
C ASN A 48 -1.08 6.68 -3.39
N SER A 49 -0.03 6.82 -4.16
CA SER A 49 1.33 6.97 -3.64
C SER A 49 1.56 8.22 -2.76
N ASP A 50 0.68 9.23 -2.79
CA ASP A 50 0.80 10.43 -1.94
C ASP A 50 0.70 10.12 -0.43
N VAL A 51 0.07 9.00 -0.06
CA VAL A 51 -0.01 8.59 1.37
C VAL A 51 1.35 8.32 2.00
N TRP A 52 2.40 8.18 1.19
CA TRP A 52 3.76 7.98 1.62
C TRP A 52 4.58 9.28 1.74
N GLY A 53 4.00 10.44 1.33
CA GLY A 53 4.71 11.70 1.18
C GLY A 53 5.54 12.12 2.40
N GLU A 54 4.95 12.16 3.59
CA GLU A 54 5.67 12.54 4.82
C GLU A 54 6.73 11.49 5.22
N VAL A 55 6.48 10.20 5.04
CA VAL A 55 7.46 9.14 5.31
C VAL A 55 8.65 9.27 4.36
N VAL A 56 8.38 9.44 3.07
CA VAL A 56 9.41 9.62 2.04
C VAL A 56 10.21 10.90 2.27
N GLN A 57 9.57 12.00 2.67
CA GLN A 57 10.25 13.24 3.03
C GLN A 57 11.28 13.02 4.13
N ASN A 58 10.94 12.22 5.13
CA ASN A 58 11.86 11.90 6.21
C ASN A 58 12.99 10.95 5.77
N LEU A 59 12.78 10.07 4.79
CA LEU A 59 13.74 9.02 4.41
C LEU A 59 14.63 9.38 3.22
N SER A 60 14.23 10.33 2.38
CA SER A 60 14.87 10.60 1.08
C SER A 60 16.30 11.16 1.17
N GLN A 61 16.78 11.56 2.34
CA GLN A 61 18.18 11.94 2.55
C GLN A 61 19.10 10.73 2.67
N ASP A 62 18.58 9.59 3.18
CA ASP A 62 19.33 8.40 3.51
C ASP A 62 19.10 7.25 2.54
N PHE A 63 17.92 7.26 1.87
CA PHE A 63 17.43 6.17 1.02
C PHE A 63 16.92 6.68 -0.33
N ARG A 64 17.02 5.82 -1.33
CA ARG A 64 16.32 5.95 -2.59
C ARG A 64 14.89 5.43 -2.40
N CYS A 65 13.90 6.31 -2.40
CA CYS A 65 12.52 5.96 -2.17
C CYS A 65 11.73 5.98 -3.48
N ILE A 66 11.10 4.88 -3.85
CA ILE A 66 10.25 4.75 -5.03
C ILE A 66 8.84 4.44 -4.58
N THR A 67 7.88 5.27 -4.96
CA THR A 67 6.46 5.02 -4.69
C THR A 67 5.76 4.59 -5.96
N LEU A 68 5.07 3.45 -5.92
CA LEU A 68 4.23 2.96 -7.02
C LEU A 68 2.79 3.39 -6.85
N ASP A 69 2.16 3.71 -7.97
CA ASP A 69 0.74 4.06 -8.07
C ASP A 69 0.01 2.89 -8.74
N ILE A 70 -0.39 1.91 -7.96
CA ILE A 70 -1.05 0.69 -8.45
C ILE A 70 -2.58 0.86 -8.55
N PRO A 71 -3.30 0.10 -9.38
CA PRO A 71 -4.71 0.34 -9.68
C PRO A 71 -5.67 -0.05 -8.55
N LEU A 72 -5.52 0.57 -7.38
CA LEU A 72 -6.37 0.35 -6.19
C LEU A 72 -7.45 1.43 -5.98
N GLY A 73 -7.79 2.22 -7.00
CA GLY A 73 -8.96 3.11 -6.98
C GLY A 73 -8.67 4.61 -6.90
N SER A 74 -7.41 5.02 -6.67
CA SER A 74 -7.01 6.44 -6.71
C SER A 74 -5.72 6.64 -7.53
N HIS A 75 -5.41 5.69 -8.39
CA HIS A 75 -4.25 5.69 -9.28
C HIS A 75 -4.43 6.66 -10.45
N ALA A 76 -3.32 7.13 -11.01
CA ALA A 76 -3.32 8.14 -12.06
C ALA A 76 -3.57 7.56 -13.46
N ILE A 77 -2.96 6.41 -13.78
CA ILE A 77 -3.01 5.79 -15.11
C ILE A 77 -3.93 4.56 -15.03
N PRO A 78 -5.08 4.56 -15.72
CA PRO A 78 -5.94 3.38 -15.76
C PRO A 78 -5.22 2.14 -16.32
N ALA A 79 -5.48 0.98 -15.75
CA ALA A 79 -5.01 -0.29 -16.29
C ALA A 79 -5.60 -0.57 -17.69
N ARG A 80 -4.99 -1.48 -18.44
CA ARG A 80 -5.56 -1.94 -19.71
C ARG A 80 -6.98 -2.45 -19.49
N GLU A 81 -7.84 -2.25 -20.48
CA GLU A 81 -9.26 -2.65 -20.36
C GLU A 81 -9.45 -4.15 -20.19
N ASP A 82 -8.61 -4.95 -20.83
CA ASP A 82 -8.61 -6.41 -20.78
C ASP A 82 -7.89 -6.99 -19.56
N ALA A 83 -7.13 -6.16 -18.82
CA ALA A 83 -6.35 -6.63 -17.69
C ALA A 83 -7.22 -7.21 -16.57
N SER A 84 -6.80 -8.35 -16.05
CA SER A 84 -7.26 -8.87 -14.77
C SER A 84 -6.60 -8.09 -13.64
N LEU A 85 -7.38 -7.66 -12.65
CA LEU A 85 -6.90 -6.90 -11.50
C LEU A 85 -7.14 -7.66 -10.18
N THR A 86 -6.90 -8.96 -10.19
CA THR A 86 -6.81 -9.72 -8.93
C THR A 86 -5.56 -9.30 -8.16
N VAL A 87 -5.56 -9.47 -6.84
CA VAL A 87 -4.37 -9.14 -6.04
C VAL A 87 -3.13 -9.95 -6.44
N ALA A 88 -3.31 -11.14 -7.03
CA ALA A 88 -2.20 -11.92 -7.60
C ALA A 88 -1.60 -11.26 -8.85
N GLU A 89 -2.43 -10.74 -9.76
CA GLU A 89 -1.96 -10.00 -10.94
C GLU A 89 -1.32 -8.66 -10.55
N LEU A 90 -1.85 -7.99 -9.52
CA LEU A 90 -1.23 -6.78 -8.97
C LEU A 90 0.14 -7.08 -8.35
N ALA A 91 0.29 -8.19 -7.66
CA ALA A 91 1.57 -8.62 -7.08
C ALA A 91 2.62 -8.88 -8.17
N GLN A 92 2.24 -9.55 -9.26
CA GLN A 92 3.13 -9.76 -10.39
C GLN A 92 3.51 -8.45 -11.09
N ALA A 93 2.56 -7.53 -11.24
CA ALA A 93 2.84 -6.22 -11.81
C ALA A 93 3.80 -5.39 -10.92
N VAL A 94 3.70 -5.51 -9.59
CA VAL A 94 4.67 -4.90 -8.66
C VAL A 94 6.06 -5.50 -8.85
N ASN A 95 6.18 -6.81 -9.02
CA ASN A 95 7.46 -7.47 -9.28
C ASN A 95 8.07 -7.04 -10.64
N GLU A 96 7.26 -6.97 -11.69
CA GLU A 96 7.68 -6.47 -13.01
C GLU A 96 8.16 -5.00 -12.97
N ALA A 97 7.52 -4.17 -12.17
CA ALA A 97 7.95 -2.80 -11.92
C ALA A 97 9.25 -2.76 -11.09
N ALA A 98 9.38 -3.63 -10.07
CA ALA A 98 10.58 -3.71 -9.26
C ALA A 98 11.82 -4.13 -10.07
N GLU A 99 11.69 -5.09 -11.00
CA GLU A 99 12.76 -5.49 -11.92
C GLU A 99 13.29 -4.32 -12.77
N GLN A 100 12.38 -3.44 -13.23
CA GLN A 100 12.75 -2.27 -14.04
C GLN A 100 13.38 -1.15 -13.20
N LEU A 101 12.89 -0.94 -11.98
CA LEU A 101 13.20 0.22 -11.15
C LEU A 101 14.29 -0.03 -10.10
N CYS A 102 14.48 -1.27 -9.69
CA CYS A 102 15.35 -1.65 -8.58
C CYS A 102 16.39 -2.72 -8.96
N PRO A 103 17.22 -2.51 -9.99
CA PRO A 103 18.13 -3.54 -10.51
C PRO A 103 19.19 -4.02 -9.51
N HIS A 104 19.46 -3.24 -8.46
CA HIS A 104 20.44 -3.57 -7.44
C HIS A 104 19.83 -4.15 -6.15
N GLY A 105 18.52 -4.34 -6.15
CA GLY A 105 17.74 -4.86 -5.03
C GLY A 105 16.92 -3.79 -4.32
N PHE A 106 16.02 -4.24 -3.42
CA PHE A 106 15.08 -3.35 -2.75
C PHE A 106 14.47 -3.97 -1.48
N THR A 107 13.98 -3.09 -0.61
CA THR A 107 13.03 -3.43 0.46
C THR A 107 11.62 -3.13 -0.04
N LEU A 108 10.72 -4.11 0.01
CA LEU A 108 9.31 -3.94 -0.38
C LEU A 108 8.48 -3.52 0.84
N ILE A 109 7.74 -2.43 0.71
CA ILE A 109 6.96 -1.83 1.80
C ILE A 109 5.50 -1.70 1.36
N GLY A 110 4.57 -2.33 2.08
CA GLY A 110 3.14 -2.26 1.77
C GLY A 110 2.26 -1.95 2.96
N SER A 111 1.12 -1.28 2.72
CA SER A 111 0.10 -1.02 3.73
C SER A 111 -1.30 -1.35 3.24
N ASP A 112 -2.23 -1.71 4.13
CA ASP A 112 -3.63 -2.03 3.80
C ASP A 112 -3.70 -3.10 2.69
N THR A 113 -4.52 -2.93 1.66
CA THR A 113 -4.55 -3.84 0.49
C THR A 113 -3.21 -3.91 -0.25
N GLY A 114 -2.43 -2.82 -0.28
CA GLY A 114 -1.06 -2.85 -0.80
C GLY A 114 -0.15 -3.78 0.01
N GLY A 115 -0.41 -3.95 1.31
CA GLY A 115 0.26 -4.95 2.12
C GLY A 115 -0.04 -6.38 1.67
N VAL A 116 -1.29 -6.69 1.27
CA VAL A 116 -1.63 -8.01 0.67
C VAL A 116 -0.91 -8.22 -0.65
N VAL A 117 -0.90 -7.18 -1.51
CA VAL A 117 -0.16 -7.23 -2.78
C VAL A 117 1.33 -7.47 -2.52
N SER A 118 1.92 -6.80 -1.52
CA SER A 118 3.32 -6.97 -1.14
C SER A 118 3.62 -8.35 -0.54
N GLN A 119 2.73 -8.93 0.26
CA GLN A 119 2.86 -10.32 0.74
C GLN A 119 2.95 -11.28 -0.45
N LEU A 120 2.01 -11.19 -1.39
CA LEU A 120 1.96 -12.04 -2.59
C LEU A 120 3.14 -11.80 -3.53
N ALA A 121 3.63 -10.57 -3.65
CA ALA A 121 4.81 -10.25 -4.44
C ALA A 121 6.07 -10.84 -3.81
N ALA A 122 6.24 -10.69 -2.50
CA ALA A 122 7.40 -11.17 -1.77
C ALA A 122 7.55 -12.70 -1.80
N VAL A 123 6.46 -13.46 -1.61
CA VAL A 123 6.51 -14.94 -1.64
C VAL A 123 6.80 -15.52 -3.02
N GLN A 124 6.79 -14.71 -4.08
CA GLN A 124 7.30 -15.08 -5.41
C GLN A 124 8.82 -14.92 -5.52
N GLU A 125 9.48 -14.43 -4.49
CA GLU A 125 10.92 -14.24 -4.39
C GLU A 125 11.52 -13.50 -5.58
N PRO A 126 11.03 -12.28 -5.92
CA PRO A 126 11.53 -11.54 -7.05
C PRO A 126 13.02 -11.21 -6.87
N ALA A 127 13.75 -11.23 -7.98
CA ALA A 127 15.18 -10.94 -7.97
C ALA A 127 15.47 -9.59 -7.27
N GLY A 128 16.40 -9.60 -6.33
CA GLY A 128 16.81 -8.41 -5.61
C GLY A 128 15.96 -8.03 -4.40
N LEU A 129 14.89 -8.77 -4.06
CA LEU A 129 14.19 -8.57 -2.80
C LEU A 129 15.14 -8.82 -1.62
N LYS A 130 15.23 -7.86 -0.70
CA LYS A 130 16.09 -7.93 0.49
C LYS A 130 15.30 -8.07 1.78
N ARG A 131 14.18 -7.36 1.88
CA ARG A 131 13.32 -7.32 3.08
C ARG A 131 11.87 -7.09 2.66
N LEU A 132 10.97 -7.52 3.53
CA LEU A 132 9.55 -7.18 3.48
C LEU A 132 9.16 -6.32 4.68
N VAL A 133 8.47 -5.22 4.45
CA VAL A 133 7.89 -4.41 5.53
C VAL A 133 6.39 -4.29 5.29
N LEU A 134 5.61 -4.66 6.29
CA LEU A 134 4.15 -4.59 6.24
C LEU A 134 3.63 -3.63 7.32
N LEU A 135 2.98 -2.57 6.88
CA LEU A 135 2.18 -1.73 7.76
C LEU A 135 0.78 -2.31 7.83
N SER A 136 0.07 -2.10 8.93
CA SER A 136 -1.28 -2.63 9.19
C SER A 136 -2.07 -2.99 7.94
N CYS A 137 -2.24 -4.27 7.68
CA CYS A 137 -2.83 -4.78 6.45
C CYS A 137 -3.68 -6.03 6.70
N ASP A 138 -4.41 -6.45 5.68
CA ASP A 138 -5.12 -7.72 5.70
C ASP A 138 -4.15 -8.90 5.75
N THR A 139 -4.48 -9.89 6.55
CA THR A 139 -3.73 -11.15 6.69
C THR A 139 -4.68 -12.31 6.93
N GLU A 140 -4.28 -13.51 6.53
CA GLU A 140 -5.02 -14.75 6.78
C GLU A 140 -6.51 -14.65 6.35
N LYS A 141 -7.46 -14.85 7.30
CA LYS A 141 -8.90 -14.83 7.02
C LYS A 141 -9.51 -13.43 7.02
N ASN A 142 -8.73 -12.39 7.29
CA ASN A 142 -9.19 -10.99 7.29
C ASN A 142 -8.88 -10.32 5.94
N PHE A 143 -9.81 -10.39 4.98
CA PHE A 143 -9.71 -9.69 3.69
C PHE A 143 -11.09 -9.59 2.99
N LEU A 144 -11.71 -8.47 2.91
CA LEU A 144 -11.61 -7.19 3.61
C LEU A 144 -12.11 -7.28 5.05
N PRO A 145 -11.74 -6.32 5.94
CA PRO A 145 -12.35 -6.21 7.27
C PRO A 145 -13.86 -6.07 7.19
N LEU A 146 -14.57 -6.64 8.16
CA LEU A 146 -16.04 -6.73 8.15
C LEU A 146 -16.76 -5.41 7.79
N PRO A 147 -16.39 -4.23 8.35
CA PRO A 147 -17.06 -2.97 8.02
C PRO A 147 -16.91 -2.53 6.56
N LEU A 148 -15.90 -3.04 5.85
CA LEU A 148 -15.59 -2.66 4.46
C LEU A 148 -16.05 -3.71 3.42
N ARG A 149 -16.53 -4.87 3.86
CA ARG A 149 -16.96 -5.96 2.94
C ARG A 149 -18.07 -5.56 1.99
N TYR A 150 -18.92 -4.61 2.35
CA TYR A 150 -19.98 -4.13 1.47
C TYR A 150 -19.42 -3.60 0.13
N LEU A 151 -18.19 -3.09 0.10
CA LEU A 151 -17.54 -2.61 -1.12
C LEU A 151 -17.45 -3.69 -2.20
N GLN A 152 -17.26 -4.95 -1.81
CA GLN A 152 -17.26 -6.07 -2.76
C GLN A 152 -18.62 -6.25 -3.41
N TYR A 153 -19.71 -6.17 -2.64
CA TYR A 153 -21.07 -6.39 -3.15
C TYR A 153 -21.52 -5.24 -4.03
N VAL A 154 -21.29 -4.00 -3.62
CA VAL A 154 -21.68 -2.83 -4.41
C VAL A 154 -20.89 -2.72 -5.71
N ALA A 155 -19.68 -3.29 -5.79
CA ALA A 155 -18.89 -3.31 -7.02
C ALA A 155 -19.56 -4.04 -8.19
N TYR A 156 -20.53 -4.92 -7.93
CA TYR A 156 -21.34 -5.59 -8.97
C TYR A 156 -22.50 -4.74 -9.50
N ILE A 157 -22.85 -3.65 -8.83
CA ILE A 157 -24.00 -2.82 -9.19
C ILE A 157 -23.51 -1.64 -10.05
N PRO A 158 -24.03 -1.47 -11.28
CA PRO A 158 -23.68 -0.33 -12.13
C PRO A 158 -23.95 1.01 -11.44
N GLY A 159 -23.05 1.97 -11.62
CA GLY A 159 -23.18 3.32 -11.05
C GLY A 159 -22.68 3.49 -9.61
N THR A 160 -22.42 2.41 -8.88
CA THR A 160 -22.02 2.50 -7.46
C THR A 160 -20.64 3.13 -7.25
N MET A 161 -19.72 2.97 -8.18
CA MET A 161 -18.41 3.64 -8.09
C MET A 161 -18.53 5.17 -8.27
N GLN A 162 -19.50 5.63 -9.08
CA GLN A 162 -19.85 7.05 -9.18
C GLN A 162 -20.50 7.55 -7.88
N ALA A 163 -21.42 6.75 -7.32
CA ALA A 163 -22.07 7.06 -6.05
C ALA A 163 -21.05 7.11 -4.89
N LEU A 164 -20.10 6.16 -4.85
CA LEU A 164 -19.00 6.16 -3.88
C LEU A 164 -18.18 7.45 -3.99
N ARG A 165 -17.77 7.83 -5.21
CA ARG A 165 -17.07 9.09 -5.42
C ARG A 165 -17.88 10.29 -4.90
N ALA A 166 -19.17 10.38 -5.25
CA ALA A 166 -20.05 11.46 -4.80
C ALA A 166 -20.17 11.48 -3.26
N ALA A 167 -20.33 10.33 -2.62
CA ALA A 167 -20.39 10.20 -1.18
C ALA A 167 -19.09 10.66 -0.49
N LEU A 168 -17.93 10.34 -1.06
CA LEU A 168 -16.63 10.77 -0.54
C LEU A 168 -16.38 12.29 -0.64
N HIS A 169 -17.15 13.05 -1.41
CA HIS A 169 -17.13 14.51 -1.34
C HIS A 169 -17.79 15.07 -0.07
N LEU A 170 -18.62 14.29 0.60
CA LEU A 170 -19.29 14.69 1.84
C LEU A 170 -18.35 14.44 3.04
N GLY A 171 -17.91 15.50 3.71
CA GLY A 171 -16.91 15.40 4.79
C GLY A 171 -17.31 14.46 5.93
N TRP A 172 -18.61 14.42 6.29
CA TRP A 172 -19.11 13.53 7.34
C TRP A 172 -19.05 12.03 6.94
N VAL A 173 -19.22 11.71 5.62
CA VAL A 173 -19.11 10.34 5.12
C VAL A 173 -17.69 9.80 5.30
N ARG A 174 -16.67 10.62 5.06
CA ARG A 174 -15.25 10.23 5.20
C ARG A 174 -14.92 9.78 6.63
N ARG A 175 -15.61 10.33 7.63
CA ARG A 175 -15.41 10.02 9.06
C ARG A 175 -16.15 8.77 9.54
N LEU A 176 -16.97 8.18 8.69
CA LEU A 176 -17.69 6.95 9.05
C LEU A 176 -16.73 5.75 9.13
N PRO A 177 -16.96 4.81 10.07
CA PRO A 177 -16.20 3.56 10.16
C PRO A 177 -16.18 2.72 8.89
N ILE A 178 -17.24 2.83 8.08
CA ILE A 178 -17.39 2.15 6.78
C ILE A 178 -16.68 2.89 5.63
N ALA A 179 -15.99 3.98 5.91
CA ALA A 179 -15.18 4.75 4.98
C ALA A 179 -13.75 4.87 5.53
N PHE A 180 -13.28 6.09 5.82
CA PHE A 180 -11.92 6.31 6.30
C PHE A 180 -11.81 6.48 7.83
N GLY A 181 -12.92 6.60 8.56
CA GLY A 181 -12.92 6.93 9.98
C GLY A 181 -12.22 5.92 10.90
N TRP A 182 -12.02 4.68 10.45
CA TRP A 182 -11.22 3.68 11.17
C TRP A 182 -9.90 3.33 10.46
N LEU A 183 -9.61 3.97 9.33
CA LEU A 183 -8.37 3.79 8.58
C LEU A 183 -7.32 4.82 9.00
N VAL A 184 -7.72 6.07 9.22
CA VAL A 184 -6.84 7.18 9.61
C VAL A 184 -7.39 7.87 10.86
N LYS A 185 -6.50 8.13 11.83
CA LYS A 185 -6.86 8.75 13.13
C LYS A 185 -6.86 10.27 13.04
N ARG A 186 -5.84 10.85 12.36
CA ARG A 186 -5.78 12.29 12.16
C ARG A 186 -6.78 12.78 11.11
N GLU A 187 -7.08 14.04 11.11
CA GLU A 187 -7.85 14.67 10.06
C GLU A 187 -6.96 14.93 8.84
N LEU A 188 -7.41 14.47 7.67
CA LEU A 188 -6.75 14.77 6.40
C LEU A 188 -7.21 16.15 5.92
N ASP A 189 -6.29 16.90 5.31
CA ASP A 189 -6.60 18.20 4.76
C ASP A 189 -7.29 18.12 3.38
N ALA A 190 -7.64 19.29 2.82
CA ALA A 190 -8.36 19.35 1.55
C ALA A 190 -7.51 18.85 0.36
N ALA A 191 -6.20 19.03 0.39
CA ALA A 191 -5.30 18.58 -0.67
C ALA A 191 -5.16 17.06 -0.66
N GLU A 192 -5.00 16.45 0.53
CA GLU A 192 -4.97 15.01 0.72
C GLU A 192 -6.27 14.34 0.26
N TRP A 193 -7.42 14.89 0.65
CA TRP A 193 -8.71 14.39 0.18
C TRP A 193 -8.88 14.53 -1.33
N ASN A 194 -8.43 15.64 -1.90
CA ASN A 194 -8.49 15.83 -3.34
C ASN A 194 -7.60 14.82 -4.07
N SER A 195 -6.41 14.52 -3.57
CA SER A 195 -5.53 13.48 -4.11
C SER A 195 -6.21 12.12 -4.16
N ILE A 196 -6.94 11.75 -3.12
CA ILE A 196 -7.67 10.48 -3.01
C ILE A 196 -8.89 10.44 -3.95
N ILE A 197 -9.67 11.52 -4.03
CA ILE A 197 -11.00 11.52 -4.68
C ILE A 197 -10.93 11.92 -6.15
N ALA A 198 -10.03 12.82 -6.53
CA ALA A 198 -9.97 13.35 -7.89
C ALA A 198 -9.75 12.29 -8.97
N PRO A 199 -8.89 11.27 -8.78
CA PRO A 199 -8.71 10.21 -9.78
C PRO A 199 -10.00 9.44 -10.10
N LEU A 200 -10.92 9.32 -9.15
CA LEU A 200 -12.23 8.68 -9.38
C LEU A 200 -13.13 9.43 -10.37
N LYS A 201 -12.75 10.63 -10.86
CA LYS A 201 -13.40 11.27 -12.01
C LYS A 201 -13.21 10.45 -13.29
N ASN A 202 -12.08 9.77 -13.43
CA ASN A 202 -11.76 8.94 -14.58
C ASN A 202 -12.59 7.65 -14.57
N ALA A 203 -13.28 7.35 -15.67
CA ALA A 203 -14.09 6.14 -15.80
C ALA A 203 -13.25 4.86 -15.75
N GLY A 204 -12.03 4.89 -16.31
CA GLY A 204 -11.08 3.79 -16.26
C GLY A 204 -10.68 3.46 -14.80
N VAL A 205 -10.37 4.47 -13.99
CA VAL A 205 -10.05 4.29 -12.57
C VAL A 205 -11.21 3.67 -11.80
N ARG A 206 -12.45 4.09 -12.05
CA ARG A 206 -13.64 3.48 -11.44
C ARG A 206 -13.87 2.04 -11.90
N ARG A 207 -13.63 1.75 -13.20
CA ARG A 207 -13.66 0.39 -13.74
C ARG A 207 -12.66 -0.50 -13.02
N ASP A 208 -11.44 -0.02 -12.88
CA ASP A 208 -10.34 -0.74 -12.26
C ASP A 208 -10.62 -1.01 -10.78
N LEU A 209 -11.10 -0.01 -10.03
CA LEU A 209 -11.55 -0.19 -8.65
C LEU A 209 -12.61 -1.30 -8.54
N ALA A 210 -13.62 -1.28 -9.43
CA ALA A 210 -14.65 -2.31 -9.42
C ALA A 210 -14.09 -3.71 -9.73
N LYS A 211 -13.12 -3.84 -10.65
CA LYS A 211 -12.42 -5.10 -10.93
C LYS A 211 -11.66 -5.61 -9.70
N VAL A 212 -10.88 -4.75 -9.06
CA VAL A 212 -10.13 -5.09 -7.84
C VAL A 212 -11.07 -5.58 -6.74
N LEU A 213 -12.11 -4.81 -6.42
CA LEU A 213 -13.08 -5.18 -5.38
C LEU A 213 -13.74 -6.54 -5.64
N LYS A 214 -14.09 -6.85 -6.90
CA LYS A 214 -14.62 -8.16 -7.30
C LYS A 214 -13.59 -9.28 -7.18
N GLY A 215 -12.31 -8.97 -7.34
CA GLY A 215 -11.22 -9.92 -7.26
C GLY A 215 -10.73 -10.22 -5.84
N ILE A 216 -11.14 -9.46 -4.83
CA ILE A 216 -10.76 -9.67 -3.43
C ILE A 216 -11.28 -11.02 -2.93
N SER A 217 -10.39 -11.83 -2.35
CA SER A 217 -10.74 -13.13 -1.78
C SER A 217 -9.74 -13.53 -0.70
N THR A 218 -10.24 -14.03 0.42
CA THR A 218 -9.41 -14.54 1.53
C THR A 218 -8.50 -15.70 1.13
N LYS A 219 -8.75 -16.36 -0.01
CA LYS A 219 -7.85 -17.39 -0.54
C LYS A 219 -6.41 -16.87 -0.71
N TYR A 220 -6.26 -15.61 -1.14
CA TYR A 220 -4.96 -14.98 -1.36
C TYR A 220 -4.21 -14.74 -0.06
N THR A 221 -4.88 -14.14 0.94
CA THR A 221 -4.25 -13.86 2.24
C THR A 221 -4.00 -15.11 3.08
N VAL A 222 -4.85 -16.13 2.94
CA VAL A 222 -4.60 -17.45 3.56
C VAL A 222 -3.43 -18.16 2.90
N GLN A 223 -3.31 -18.08 1.57
CA GLN A 223 -2.20 -18.70 0.86
C GLN A 223 -0.88 -17.96 1.17
N SER A 224 -0.86 -16.62 1.04
CA SER A 224 0.34 -15.84 1.34
C SER A 224 0.85 -16.06 2.77
N ALA A 225 -0.06 -16.16 3.75
CA ALA A 225 0.32 -16.43 5.14
C ALA A 225 1.02 -17.80 5.31
N ARG A 226 0.61 -18.83 4.56
CA ARG A 226 1.28 -20.15 4.56
C ARG A 226 2.64 -20.09 3.86
N ASP A 227 2.73 -19.34 2.76
CA ASP A 227 3.97 -19.25 2.01
C ASP A 227 5.01 -18.41 2.79
N LEU A 228 4.57 -17.37 3.51
CA LEU A 228 5.40 -16.57 4.41
C LEU A 228 6.02 -17.38 5.56
N GLU A 229 5.44 -18.51 5.96
CA GLU A 229 6.06 -19.42 6.95
C GLU A 229 7.41 -19.99 6.49
N ARG A 230 7.71 -19.93 5.18
CA ARG A 230 8.96 -20.40 4.57
C ARG A 230 9.78 -19.27 3.98
N PHE A 231 9.33 -18.04 4.16
CA PHE A 231 9.98 -16.85 3.60
C PHE A 231 11.20 -16.48 4.45
N GLU A 232 12.39 -16.56 3.87
CA GLU A 232 13.66 -16.45 4.59
C GLU A 232 14.18 -15.00 4.71
N HIS A 233 13.62 -14.05 3.94
CA HIS A 233 14.05 -12.66 4.05
C HIS A 233 13.52 -11.99 5.31
N PRO A 234 14.30 -11.10 5.95
CA PRO A 234 13.88 -10.35 7.12
C PRO A 234 12.54 -9.64 6.89
N THR A 235 11.62 -9.76 7.84
CA THR A 235 10.29 -9.16 7.72
C THR A 235 9.96 -8.32 8.96
N LEU A 236 9.63 -7.05 8.73
CA LEU A 236 9.16 -6.14 9.76
C LEU A 236 7.66 -5.89 9.62
N PHE A 237 6.92 -6.10 10.70
CA PHE A 237 5.53 -5.66 10.83
C PHE A 237 5.49 -4.35 11.62
N LEU A 238 5.22 -3.21 10.97
CA LEU A 238 4.93 -1.93 11.60
C LEU A 238 3.42 -1.81 11.79
N TRP A 239 2.94 -2.12 12.98
CA TRP A 239 1.51 -2.34 13.15
C TRP A 239 0.90 -1.40 14.18
N ALA A 240 -0.15 -0.68 13.78
CA ALA A 240 -0.86 0.21 14.67
C ALA A 240 -1.44 -0.56 15.86
N ASP A 241 -1.17 -0.08 17.07
CA ASP A 241 -1.61 -0.72 18.32
C ASP A 241 -3.10 -0.48 18.62
N THR A 242 -3.67 0.59 18.08
CA THR A 242 -5.07 0.98 18.31
C THR A 242 -5.98 0.77 17.10
N THR A 243 -5.51 0.07 16.06
CA THR A 243 -6.32 -0.18 14.87
C THR A 243 -7.53 -1.07 15.17
N LYS A 244 -8.67 -0.68 14.59
CA LYS A 244 -9.94 -1.42 14.73
C LYS A 244 -10.18 -2.43 13.60
N LEU A 245 -9.44 -2.31 12.50
CA LEU A 245 -9.64 -3.10 11.29
C LEU A 245 -8.65 -4.26 11.18
N PHE A 246 -7.44 -4.07 11.68
CA PHE A 246 -6.33 -5.03 11.58
C PHE A 246 -5.73 -5.32 12.96
N PRO A 247 -6.32 -6.22 13.77
CA PRO A 247 -5.81 -6.52 15.11
C PRO A 247 -4.32 -6.89 15.08
N ILE A 248 -3.52 -6.28 15.96
CA ILE A 248 -2.06 -6.49 16.01
C ILE A 248 -1.71 -7.95 16.32
N GLU A 249 -2.62 -8.68 16.97
CA GLU A 249 -2.49 -10.10 17.24
C GLU A 249 -2.36 -10.93 15.95
N ASN A 250 -2.94 -10.48 14.84
CA ASN A 250 -2.78 -11.13 13.54
C ASN A 250 -1.32 -11.05 13.06
N ALA A 251 -0.70 -9.86 13.16
CA ALA A 251 0.72 -9.70 12.82
C ALA A 251 1.62 -10.52 13.76
N ARG A 252 1.37 -10.46 15.07
CA ARG A 252 2.13 -11.26 16.06
C ARG A 252 2.05 -12.76 15.78
N ARG A 253 0.85 -13.26 15.52
CA ARG A 253 0.63 -14.68 15.20
C ARG A 253 1.32 -15.08 13.89
N LEU A 254 1.31 -14.24 12.86
CA LEU A 254 2.01 -14.54 11.61
C LEU A 254 3.53 -14.48 11.83
N ALA A 255 4.05 -13.44 12.48
CA ALA A 255 5.47 -13.29 12.74
C ALA A 255 6.07 -14.48 13.52
N THR A 256 5.34 -15.06 14.48
CA THR A 256 5.84 -16.25 15.23
C THR A 256 5.98 -17.51 14.38
N ARG A 257 5.43 -17.53 13.19
CA ARG A 257 5.52 -18.66 12.24
C ARG A 257 6.54 -18.44 11.12
N MET A 258 7.08 -17.23 11.02
CA MET A 258 8.07 -16.87 10.02
C MET A 258 9.50 -17.05 10.56
N PRO A 259 10.49 -17.44 9.72
CA PRO A 259 11.87 -17.65 10.14
C PRO A 259 12.54 -16.42 10.74
N ASP A 260 12.36 -15.27 10.12
CA ASP A 260 12.97 -13.99 10.52
C ASP A 260 11.94 -12.86 10.41
N ALA A 261 11.12 -12.72 11.45
CA ALA A 261 10.09 -11.68 11.48
C ALA A 261 9.86 -11.15 12.89
N HIS A 262 9.61 -9.85 12.99
CA HIS A 262 9.21 -9.24 14.25
C HIS A 262 8.20 -8.12 14.08
N VAL A 263 7.54 -7.73 15.16
CA VAL A 263 6.45 -6.75 15.18
C VAL A 263 6.86 -5.55 16.02
N VAL A 264 6.78 -4.37 15.43
CA VAL A 264 6.95 -3.09 16.12
C VAL A 264 5.58 -2.40 16.18
N PRO A 265 5.00 -2.21 17.38
CA PRO A 265 3.75 -1.48 17.52
C PRO A 265 3.95 0.00 17.19
N VAL A 266 3.06 0.57 16.37
CA VAL A 266 3.02 2.00 16.08
C VAL A 266 1.97 2.64 16.99
N PRO A 267 2.38 3.50 17.94
CA PRO A 267 1.46 4.10 18.90
C PRO A 267 0.57 5.15 18.25
N GLU A 268 -0.58 5.40 18.87
CA GLU A 268 -1.46 6.51 18.52
C GLU A 268 -1.87 6.56 17.04
N SER A 269 -1.99 5.41 16.35
CA SER A 269 -2.34 5.34 14.95
C SER A 269 -3.46 4.33 14.68
N TYR A 270 -4.17 4.54 13.56
CA TYR A 270 -5.04 3.54 12.95
C TYR A 270 -4.30 2.82 11.80
N ALA A 271 -5.05 2.24 10.87
CA ALA A 271 -4.47 1.41 9.80
C ALA A 271 -3.42 2.13 8.95
N PHE A 272 -3.62 3.43 8.66
CA PHE A 272 -2.69 4.23 7.87
C PHE A 272 -1.63 4.91 8.76
N SER A 273 -0.78 4.09 9.40
CA SER A 273 0.30 4.57 10.26
C SER A 273 1.24 5.54 9.55
N GLN A 274 1.44 5.39 8.24
CA GLN A 274 2.23 6.30 7.42
C GLN A 274 1.63 7.71 7.33
N LEU A 275 0.34 7.87 7.60
CA LEU A 275 -0.33 9.17 7.68
C LEU A 275 -0.42 9.68 9.13
N ASP A 276 -0.69 8.78 10.08
CA ASP A 276 -0.89 9.15 11.47
C ASP A 276 0.43 9.41 12.21
N GLN A 277 1.47 8.62 11.92
CA GLN A 277 2.77 8.63 12.61
C GLN A 277 3.95 8.54 11.63
N PRO A 278 4.07 9.44 10.63
CA PRO A 278 5.07 9.34 9.56
C PRO A 278 6.51 9.36 10.06
N GLU A 279 6.82 10.17 11.08
CA GLU A 279 8.15 10.23 11.68
C GLU A 279 8.52 8.93 12.42
N PHE A 280 7.56 8.35 13.15
CA PHE A 280 7.78 7.07 13.83
C PHE A 280 8.05 5.96 12.81
N VAL A 281 7.23 5.88 11.75
CA VAL A 281 7.40 4.91 10.66
C VAL A 281 8.77 5.07 10.00
N ALA A 282 9.17 6.31 9.67
CA ALA A 282 10.47 6.58 9.06
C ALA A 282 11.64 6.17 9.98
N ASN A 283 11.57 6.48 11.27
CA ASN A 283 12.61 6.13 12.23
C ASN A 283 12.69 4.61 12.47
N ALA A 284 11.55 3.92 12.50
CA ALA A 284 11.52 2.46 12.59
C ALA A 284 12.18 1.81 11.36
N LEU A 285 11.86 2.32 10.16
CA LEU A 285 12.50 1.88 8.91
C LEU A 285 14.02 2.12 8.93
N ARG A 286 14.49 3.31 9.36
CA ARG A 286 15.93 3.57 9.49
C ARG A 286 16.62 2.56 10.42
N LYS A 287 16.03 2.31 11.58
CA LYS A 287 16.58 1.37 12.56
C LYS A 287 16.68 -0.04 11.99
N GLU A 288 15.63 -0.49 11.30
CA GLU A 288 15.58 -1.80 10.65
C GLU A 288 16.62 -1.97 9.56
N LEU A 289 16.87 -0.91 8.79
CA LEU A 289 17.77 -0.92 7.63
C LEU A 289 19.23 -0.58 7.99
N ALA A 290 19.51 -0.17 9.22
CA ALA A 290 20.85 0.08 9.71
C ALA A 290 21.54 -1.17 10.29
N GLY A 291 20.80 -2.23 10.54
CA GLY A 291 21.29 -3.54 11.01
C GLY A 291 21.43 -4.52 9.89
#